data_d262000da1ca1062be311538fc1efe1b
#
_entry.id   d262000da1ca1062be311538fc1efe1b
#
_cell.length_a   1.000
_cell.length_b   1.000
_cell.length_c   1.000
_cell.angle_alpha   90.00
_cell.angle_beta   90.00
_cell.angle_gamma   90.00
#
_symmetry.space_group_name_H-M   'P 1'
#
loop_
_entity.id
_entity.type
_entity.pdbx_description
1 polymer ?
#
loop_
_entity_poly.entity_id
_entity_poly.type
_entity_poly.pdbx_seq_one_letter_code
_entity_poly.pdbx_strand_id
1 'polypeptide(L)'
;MHWTIIGGGLQGTTIALKLKNEGLKNEALTIIDPYSSLCERFNIYTQRISMPYLRSPFVHHIHPKPFHLKQYARYHQYTSAYYGPYKRPQRDMFMHHVHDLIHQFKLNDCHMQGKVEAINKSRGKWCIKLSTGDKMITDCVVIANGYTQTPFIPEIFKNKANVKHIFADNYHASLDKDTQHVVGSGISAAHLTLKLLNEHNHQLVHLWMNKAIEIHDFDADPGWLGPKKLNYLASISSSDARMKLIEDERHSGSMPMELFLRLKKYVQSGRLVIHTSQIDDVTESYIISAGKYFEYKHILLATGFYTQMLTQPLIKNLIQKE
;
A
#
# COMPACT_ATOMS: atom_id res chain seq x y z
N MET A 1 20.62 -13.44 21.48
CA MET A 1 20.05 -13.66 20.12
C MET A 1 19.62 -12.32 19.59
N HIS A 2 20.16 -11.91 18.45
CA HIS A 2 19.84 -10.63 17.79
C HIS A 2 18.90 -10.85 16.60
N TRP A 3 17.86 -10.05 16.51
CA TRP A 3 16.85 -10.09 15.44
C TRP A 3 17.01 -8.90 14.51
N THR A 4 16.95 -9.14 13.21
CA THR A 4 16.89 -8.07 12.22
C THR A 4 15.63 -8.21 11.36
N ILE A 5 14.84 -7.15 11.33
CA ILE A 5 13.64 -7.04 10.48
C ILE A 5 13.99 -6.16 9.28
N ILE A 6 13.79 -6.69 8.08
CA ILE A 6 14.01 -5.96 6.83
C ILE A 6 12.68 -5.44 6.33
N GLY A 7 12.48 -4.13 6.43
CA GLY A 7 11.24 -3.41 6.14
C GLY A 7 10.57 -2.90 7.42
N GLY A 8 10.55 -1.58 7.57
CA GLY A 8 9.90 -0.84 8.66
C GLY A 8 8.48 -0.39 8.35
N GLY A 9 7.81 -1.01 7.37
CA GLY A 9 6.39 -0.79 7.10
C GLY A 9 5.48 -1.38 8.18
N LEU A 10 4.15 -1.34 7.96
CA LEU A 10 3.17 -1.83 8.94
C LEU A 10 3.44 -3.26 9.40
N GLN A 11 3.80 -4.18 8.48
CA GLN A 11 4.06 -5.58 8.81
C GLN A 11 5.32 -5.73 9.67
N GLY A 12 6.43 -5.09 9.28
CA GLY A 12 7.68 -5.13 10.04
C GLY A 12 7.52 -4.52 11.44
N THR A 13 6.83 -3.38 11.53
CA THR A 13 6.52 -2.73 12.80
C THR A 13 5.61 -3.60 13.68
N THR A 14 4.62 -4.30 13.09
CA THR A 14 3.77 -5.25 13.83
C THR A 14 4.59 -6.38 14.44
N ILE A 15 5.53 -6.96 13.68
CA ILE A 15 6.40 -8.01 14.17
C ILE A 15 7.32 -7.47 15.26
N ALA A 16 7.91 -6.29 15.09
CA ALA A 16 8.73 -5.63 16.09
C ALA A 16 7.96 -5.43 17.41
N LEU A 17 6.73 -4.90 17.34
CA LEU A 17 5.86 -4.75 18.52
C LEU A 17 5.56 -6.09 19.19
N LYS A 18 5.30 -7.14 18.41
CA LYS A 18 5.07 -8.48 18.96
C LYS A 18 6.30 -9.00 19.70
N LEU A 19 7.49 -8.90 19.10
CA LEU A 19 8.75 -9.30 19.74
C LEU A 19 9.03 -8.50 21.01
N LYS A 20 8.78 -7.19 21.01
CA LYS A 20 8.90 -6.33 22.18
C LYS A 20 7.92 -6.73 23.29
N ASN A 21 6.69 -7.05 22.92
CA ASN A 21 5.66 -7.51 23.88
C ASN A 21 6.03 -8.86 24.53
N GLU A 22 6.78 -9.71 23.82
CA GLU A 22 7.33 -10.96 24.34
C GLU A 22 8.66 -10.78 25.11
N GLY A 23 9.08 -9.52 25.35
CA GLY A 23 10.23 -9.19 26.18
C GLY A 23 11.57 -9.03 25.46
N LEU A 24 11.58 -8.95 24.11
CA LEU A 24 12.83 -8.68 23.39
C LEU A 24 13.34 -7.27 23.73
N LYS A 25 14.61 -7.15 24.13
CA LYS A 25 15.24 -5.86 24.44
C LYS A 25 15.60 -5.08 23.18
N ASN A 26 15.73 -3.74 23.28
CA ASN A 26 16.08 -2.88 22.14
C ASN A 26 17.43 -3.26 21.52
N GLU A 27 18.43 -3.58 22.35
CA GLU A 27 19.78 -3.94 21.92
C GLU A 27 19.82 -5.25 21.12
N ALA A 28 18.75 -6.04 21.19
CA ALA A 28 18.60 -7.31 20.47
C ALA A 28 17.71 -7.21 19.23
N LEU A 29 17.32 -6.00 18.81
CA LEU A 29 16.46 -5.75 17.65
C LEU A 29 17.03 -4.67 16.76
N THR A 30 17.08 -4.91 15.45
CA THR A 30 17.31 -3.89 14.41
C THR A 30 16.21 -3.97 13.38
N ILE A 31 15.67 -2.82 12.98
CA ILE A 31 14.68 -2.69 11.90
C ILE A 31 15.33 -1.86 10.79
N ILE A 32 15.57 -2.45 9.62
CA ILE A 32 16.21 -1.78 8.50
C ILE A 32 15.13 -1.37 7.50
N ASP A 33 15.06 -0.07 7.18
CA ASP A 33 14.11 0.47 6.21
C ASP A 33 14.75 1.62 5.43
N PRO A 34 14.49 1.78 4.12
CA PRO A 34 15.05 2.88 3.33
C PRO A 34 14.49 4.27 3.71
N TYR A 35 13.34 4.32 4.34
CA TYR A 35 12.72 5.57 4.78
C TYR A 35 13.30 6.06 6.11
N SER A 36 13.17 7.35 6.38
CA SER A 36 13.70 8.00 7.58
C SER A 36 12.96 7.63 8.86
N SER A 37 11.72 7.15 8.75
CA SER A 37 10.89 6.73 9.88
C SER A 37 10.10 5.47 9.59
N LEU A 38 9.70 4.75 10.65
CA LEU A 38 8.86 3.57 10.52
C LEU A 38 7.46 3.93 10.01
N CYS A 39 6.89 3.08 9.16
CA CYS A 39 5.59 3.24 8.52
C CYS A 39 5.47 4.48 7.60
N GLU A 40 6.55 5.16 7.30
CA GLU A 40 6.57 6.41 6.50
C GLU A 40 5.98 6.20 5.10
N ARG A 41 6.35 5.13 4.41
CA ARG A 41 5.80 4.82 3.08
C ARG A 41 4.28 4.73 3.06
N PHE A 42 3.69 4.06 4.05
CA PHE A 42 2.24 3.95 4.17
C PHE A 42 1.59 5.31 4.39
N ASN A 43 2.20 6.12 5.26
CA ASN A 43 1.78 7.48 5.55
C ASN A 43 1.77 8.34 4.27
N ILE A 44 2.89 8.37 3.54
CA ILE A 44 3.04 9.11 2.28
C ILE A 44 2.00 8.67 1.25
N TYR A 45 1.83 7.37 1.03
CA TYR A 45 0.94 6.85 -0.01
C TYR A 45 -0.53 7.16 0.26
N THR A 46 -0.96 7.03 1.51
CA THR A 46 -2.34 7.34 1.89
C THR A 46 -2.63 8.85 1.87
N GLN A 47 -1.62 9.68 2.17
CA GLN A 47 -1.72 11.13 2.02
C GLN A 47 -1.80 11.59 0.57
N ARG A 48 -0.97 11.03 -0.32
CA ARG A 48 -0.94 11.40 -1.75
C ARG A 48 -2.32 11.30 -2.41
N ILE A 49 -3.12 10.32 -2.00
CA ILE A 49 -4.47 10.13 -2.52
C ILE A 49 -5.57 10.69 -1.61
N SER A 50 -5.21 11.44 -0.57
CA SER A 50 -6.15 12.02 0.42
C SER A 50 -7.15 10.98 0.96
N MET A 51 -6.68 9.79 1.32
CA MET A 51 -7.51 8.70 1.84
C MET A 51 -8.03 9.06 3.25
N PRO A 52 -9.34 9.24 3.47
CA PRO A 52 -9.86 9.63 4.78
C PRO A 52 -10.01 8.45 5.74
N TYR A 53 -10.39 7.26 5.22
CA TYR A 53 -10.59 6.04 5.98
C TYR A 53 -9.88 4.87 5.31
N LEU A 54 -9.26 4.00 6.10
CA LEU A 54 -8.58 2.81 5.59
C LEU A 54 -9.57 1.80 5.01
N ARG A 55 -9.11 0.94 4.12
CA ARG A 55 -9.90 -0.16 3.57
C ARG A 55 -9.68 -1.46 4.37
N SER A 56 -9.75 -1.38 5.68
CA SER A 56 -9.61 -2.54 6.58
C SER A 56 -10.47 -2.34 7.81
N PRO A 57 -10.94 -3.41 8.46
CA PRO A 57 -11.73 -3.29 9.68
C PRO A 57 -10.85 -2.80 10.85
N PHE A 58 -11.48 -2.28 11.90
CA PHE A 58 -10.81 -1.69 13.06
C PHE A 58 -9.90 -2.64 13.84
N VAL A 59 -10.08 -3.94 13.70
CA VAL A 59 -9.23 -4.97 14.33
C VAL A 59 -7.92 -5.19 13.58
N HIS A 60 -7.79 -4.69 12.36
CA HIS A 60 -6.59 -4.80 11.54
C HIS A 60 -5.67 -3.61 11.80
N HIS A 61 -4.86 -3.71 12.85
CA HIS A 61 -3.88 -2.71 13.26
C HIS A 61 -2.60 -3.38 13.80
N ILE A 62 -1.58 -2.57 14.11
CA ILE A 62 -0.24 -3.08 14.44
C ILE A 62 -0.08 -3.60 15.87
N HIS A 63 -1.00 -3.28 16.79
CA HIS A 63 -0.89 -3.73 18.19
C HIS A 63 -1.33 -5.20 18.35
N PRO A 64 -0.64 -6.04 19.17
CA PRO A 64 -1.00 -7.45 19.38
C PRO A 64 -2.41 -7.70 19.94
N LYS A 65 -2.95 -6.78 20.74
CA LYS A 65 -4.32 -6.91 21.30
C LYS A 65 -5.36 -6.44 20.27
N PRO A 66 -6.33 -7.27 19.84
CA PRO A 66 -7.22 -6.97 18.71
C PRO A 66 -8.08 -5.71 18.84
N PHE A 67 -8.41 -5.29 20.08
CA PHE A 67 -9.27 -4.13 20.32
C PHE A 67 -8.52 -2.87 20.76
N HIS A 68 -7.19 -2.87 20.71
CA HIS A 68 -6.38 -1.76 21.19
C HIS A 68 -6.67 -0.46 20.44
N LEU A 69 -6.82 -0.48 19.12
CA LEU A 69 -7.16 0.71 18.34
C LEU A 69 -8.52 1.29 18.75
N LYS A 70 -9.50 0.45 19.11
CA LYS A 70 -10.81 0.91 19.61
C LYS A 70 -10.69 1.58 20.97
N GLN A 71 -9.86 1.02 21.87
CA GLN A 71 -9.58 1.61 23.18
C GLN A 71 -8.85 2.96 23.02
N TYR A 72 -7.87 3.02 22.12
CA TYR A 72 -7.12 4.23 21.77
C TYR A 72 -8.05 5.34 21.28
N ALA A 73 -8.93 5.05 20.33
CA ALA A 73 -9.89 6.02 19.79
C ALA A 73 -10.82 6.58 20.89
N ARG A 74 -11.26 5.74 21.83
CA ARG A 74 -12.09 6.17 22.97
C ARG A 74 -11.28 7.04 23.94
N TYR A 75 -10.07 6.64 24.29
CA TYR A 75 -9.21 7.36 25.23
C TYR A 75 -8.90 8.77 24.72
N HIS A 76 -8.57 8.90 23.45
CA HIS A 76 -8.26 10.18 22.80
C HIS A 76 -9.49 10.92 22.25
N GLN A 77 -10.71 10.46 22.56
CA GLN A 77 -11.99 11.11 22.23
C GLN A 77 -12.18 11.44 20.74
N TYR A 78 -11.71 10.57 19.83
CA TYR A 78 -11.93 10.76 18.40
C TYR A 78 -13.41 10.66 18.02
N THR A 79 -14.00 11.75 17.51
CA THR A 79 -15.43 11.84 17.17
C THR A 79 -15.76 11.09 15.86
N SER A 80 -14.83 11.10 14.88
CA SER A 80 -15.01 10.44 13.57
C SER A 80 -14.02 9.29 13.37
N ALA A 81 -13.77 8.51 14.46
CA ALA A 81 -12.76 7.46 14.49
C ALA A 81 -12.97 6.37 13.43
N TYR A 82 -14.21 6.12 13.02
CA TYR A 82 -14.58 4.98 12.17
C TYR A 82 -15.66 5.34 11.15
N TYR A 83 -15.63 4.65 10.01
CA TYR A 83 -16.63 4.75 8.96
C TYR A 83 -17.30 3.40 8.67
N GLY A 84 -18.62 3.43 8.45
CA GLY A 84 -19.41 2.31 7.97
C GLY A 84 -19.60 1.16 8.98
N PRO A 85 -20.32 0.11 8.59
CA PRO A 85 -20.69 -1.00 9.48
C PRO A 85 -19.48 -1.79 9.98
N TYR A 86 -18.42 -1.88 9.18
CA TYR A 86 -17.19 -2.59 9.53
C TYR A 86 -16.20 -1.73 10.32
N LYS A 87 -16.59 -0.49 10.71
CA LYS A 87 -15.75 0.42 11.48
C LYS A 87 -14.34 0.58 10.89
N ARG A 88 -14.27 0.95 9.60
CA ARG A 88 -13.01 1.24 8.94
C ARG A 88 -12.35 2.46 9.60
N PRO A 89 -11.10 2.36 10.07
CA PRO A 89 -10.47 3.43 10.84
C PRO A 89 -10.25 4.70 10.01
N GLN A 90 -10.44 5.85 10.64
CA GLN A 90 -9.93 7.12 10.11
C GLN A 90 -8.40 7.01 9.97
N ARG A 91 -7.89 7.46 8.84
CA ARG A 91 -6.47 7.34 8.48
C ARG A 91 -5.55 8.06 9.46
N ASP A 92 -5.87 9.29 9.86
CA ASP A 92 -5.01 10.08 10.74
C ASP A 92 -5.01 9.51 12.16
N MET A 93 -6.18 9.12 12.69
CA MET A 93 -6.30 8.42 13.96
C MET A 93 -5.47 7.13 13.98
N PHE A 94 -5.51 6.36 12.88
CA PHE A 94 -4.71 5.14 12.76
C PHE A 94 -3.21 5.46 12.77
N MET A 95 -2.77 6.50 12.07
CA MET A 95 -1.36 6.90 12.05
C MET A 95 -0.89 7.48 13.39
N HIS A 96 -1.73 8.23 14.11
CA HIS A 96 -1.42 8.66 15.47
C HIS A 96 -1.21 7.45 16.39
N HIS A 97 -2.13 6.47 16.34
CA HIS A 97 -1.97 5.21 17.08
C HIS A 97 -0.67 4.48 16.74
N VAL A 98 -0.28 4.43 15.45
CA VAL A 98 0.97 3.83 15.00
C VAL A 98 2.18 4.57 15.60
N HIS A 99 2.20 5.89 15.53
CA HIS A 99 3.32 6.71 16.03
C HIS A 99 3.45 6.60 17.56
N ASP A 100 2.33 6.62 18.28
CA ASP A 100 2.34 6.50 19.74
C ASP A 100 2.88 5.13 20.19
N LEU A 101 2.53 4.05 19.46
CA LEU A 101 3.08 2.73 19.73
C LEU A 101 4.59 2.64 19.42
N ILE A 102 5.03 3.21 18.31
CA ILE A 102 6.46 3.28 17.98
C ILE A 102 7.22 4.00 19.08
N HIS A 103 6.70 5.11 19.58
CA HIS A 103 7.30 5.87 20.67
C HIS A 103 7.26 5.09 21.99
N GLN A 104 6.11 4.54 22.39
CA GLN A 104 5.92 3.80 23.64
C GLN A 104 6.86 2.61 23.74
N PHE A 105 7.06 1.87 22.65
CA PHE A 105 7.94 0.71 22.59
C PHE A 105 9.38 1.06 22.21
N LYS A 106 9.70 2.34 22.07
CA LYS A 106 11.03 2.86 21.69
C LYS A 106 11.59 2.20 20.43
N LEU A 107 10.73 1.96 19.42
CA LEU A 107 11.14 1.31 18.17
C LEU A 107 12.04 2.20 17.31
N ASN A 108 12.01 3.52 17.50
CA ASN A 108 12.93 4.43 16.83
C ASN A 108 14.39 4.14 17.20
N ASP A 109 14.66 3.67 18.43
CA ASP A 109 16.01 3.29 18.87
C ASP A 109 16.51 2.01 18.17
N CYS A 110 15.59 1.21 17.61
CA CYS A 110 15.88 -0.01 16.87
C CYS A 110 15.93 0.22 15.35
N HIS A 111 15.58 1.42 14.88
CA HIS A 111 15.49 1.74 13.45
C HIS A 111 16.86 2.12 12.90
N MET A 112 17.21 1.51 11.77
CA MET A 112 18.38 1.83 10.95
C MET A 112 17.91 2.18 9.54
N GLN A 113 18.13 3.43 9.14
CA GLN A 113 17.85 3.81 7.76
C GLN A 113 18.85 3.17 6.81
N GLY A 114 18.34 2.41 5.83
CA GLY A 114 19.19 1.73 4.86
C GLY A 114 18.40 0.79 3.94
N LYS A 115 19.00 0.48 2.81
CA LYS A 115 18.44 -0.48 1.84
C LYS A 115 19.26 -1.75 1.86
N VAL A 116 18.63 -2.88 2.10
CA VAL A 116 19.26 -4.20 2.06
C VAL A 116 19.38 -4.67 0.61
N GLU A 117 20.57 -5.05 0.19
CA GLU A 117 20.86 -5.60 -1.13
C GLU A 117 20.93 -7.11 -1.15
N ALA A 118 21.52 -7.70 -0.10
CA ALA A 118 21.73 -9.13 -0.06
C ALA A 118 21.70 -9.67 1.38
N ILE A 119 21.28 -10.92 1.50
CA ILE A 119 21.31 -11.71 2.72
C ILE A 119 22.04 -13.02 2.42
N ASN A 120 22.96 -13.41 3.26
CA ASN A 120 23.71 -14.65 3.13
C ASN A 120 23.80 -15.36 4.48
N LYS A 121 23.72 -16.69 4.48
CA LYS A 121 23.95 -17.49 5.68
C LYS A 121 25.45 -17.86 5.75
N SER A 122 26.08 -17.64 6.89
CA SER A 122 27.48 -17.99 7.12
C SER A 122 27.67 -18.41 8.57
N ARG A 123 28.23 -19.60 8.78
CA ARG A 123 28.55 -20.16 10.09
C ARG A 123 27.37 -20.09 11.09
N GLY A 124 26.18 -20.46 10.64
CA GLY A 124 24.95 -20.46 11.45
C GLY A 124 24.31 -19.11 11.72
N LYS A 125 24.91 -18.01 11.24
CA LYS A 125 24.37 -16.65 11.35
C LYS A 125 24.02 -16.06 9.98
N TRP A 126 23.27 -14.97 9.98
CA TRP A 126 22.92 -14.22 8.78
C TRP A 126 23.83 -13.00 8.63
N CYS A 127 24.38 -12.83 7.45
CA CYS A 127 25.13 -11.63 7.05
C CYS A 127 24.24 -10.81 6.10
N ILE A 128 23.89 -9.60 6.52
CA ILE A 128 23.07 -8.65 5.76
C ILE A 128 24.00 -7.60 5.16
N LYS A 129 23.92 -7.40 3.83
CA LYS A 129 24.67 -6.37 3.11
C LYS A 129 23.75 -5.22 2.76
N LEU A 130 24.11 -3.99 3.12
CA LEU A 130 23.42 -2.76 2.76
C LEU A 130 23.93 -2.20 1.42
N SER A 131 23.14 -1.32 0.79
CA SER A 131 23.52 -0.61 -0.44
C SER A 131 24.71 0.34 -0.26
N THR A 132 25.03 0.74 0.96
CA THR A 132 26.25 1.49 1.31
C THR A 132 27.52 0.65 1.26
N GLY A 133 27.40 -0.67 1.18
CA GLY A 133 28.51 -1.61 1.29
C GLY A 133 28.72 -2.19 2.70
N ASP A 134 28.09 -1.58 3.71
CA ASP A 134 28.17 -2.03 5.09
C ASP A 134 27.57 -3.43 5.26
N LYS A 135 28.09 -4.16 6.23
CA LYS A 135 27.65 -5.52 6.58
C LYS A 135 27.32 -5.61 8.05
N MET A 136 26.25 -6.31 8.37
CA MET A 136 25.90 -6.66 9.75
C MET A 136 25.61 -8.16 9.88
N ILE A 137 25.89 -8.69 11.07
CA ILE A 137 25.63 -10.09 11.39
C ILE A 137 24.51 -10.17 12.42
N THR A 138 23.58 -11.10 12.21
CA THR A 138 22.43 -11.31 13.09
C THR A 138 22.12 -12.79 13.22
N ASP A 139 21.42 -13.16 14.30
CA ASP A 139 21.02 -14.54 14.54
C ASP A 139 19.72 -14.90 13.79
N CYS A 140 18.78 -13.94 13.72
CA CYS A 140 17.47 -14.13 13.08
C CYS A 140 17.17 -13.01 12.10
N VAL A 141 16.59 -13.36 10.96
CA VAL A 141 16.14 -12.39 9.93
C VAL A 141 14.66 -12.59 9.65
N VAL A 142 13.93 -11.48 9.64
CA VAL A 142 12.55 -11.42 9.18
C VAL A 142 12.48 -10.51 7.94
N ILE A 143 11.99 -11.03 6.83
CA ILE A 143 11.78 -10.27 5.60
C ILE A 143 10.36 -9.73 5.59
N ALA A 144 10.22 -8.41 5.80
CA ALA A 144 8.96 -7.68 5.86
C ALA A 144 8.93 -6.49 4.88
N ASN A 145 9.73 -6.54 3.83
CA ASN A 145 9.91 -5.45 2.85
C ASN A 145 8.70 -5.24 1.92
N GLY A 146 7.65 -6.07 2.04
CA GLY A 146 6.46 -6.02 1.20
C GLY A 146 6.70 -6.53 -0.24
N TYR A 147 5.63 -6.80 -0.95
CA TYR A 147 5.66 -7.29 -2.34
C TYR A 147 5.24 -6.23 -3.38
N THR A 148 4.75 -5.06 -2.94
CA THR A 148 4.29 -3.96 -3.79
C THR A 148 5.33 -2.84 -3.86
N GLN A 149 6.54 -3.15 -4.31
CA GLN A 149 7.64 -2.17 -4.31
C GLN A 149 7.68 -1.33 -5.57
N THR A 150 7.45 -1.95 -6.73
CA THR A 150 7.55 -1.30 -8.03
C THR A 150 6.17 -0.94 -8.57
N PRO A 151 5.85 0.34 -8.80
CA PRO A 151 4.62 0.75 -9.46
C PRO A 151 4.45 0.08 -10.83
N PHE A 152 3.23 -0.39 -11.13
CA PHE A 152 2.92 -0.95 -12.42
C PHE A 152 2.60 0.16 -13.42
N ILE A 153 3.42 0.30 -14.45
CA ILE A 153 3.20 1.23 -15.57
C ILE A 153 2.89 0.40 -16.81
N PRO A 154 1.65 0.43 -17.33
CA PRO A 154 1.31 -0.26 -18.58
C PRO A 154 2.18 0.21 -19.73
N GLU A 155 2.47 -0.68 -20.69
CA GLU A 155 3.44 -0.44 -21.77
C GLU A 155 3.15 0.86 -22.55
N ILE A 156 1.89 1.11 -22.84
CA ILE A 156 1.40 2.28 -23.58
C ILE A 156 1.76 3.63 -22.90
N PHE A 157 2.02 3.63 -21.61
CA PHE A 157 2.38 4.82 -20.82
C PHE A 157 3.87 4.94 -20.53
N LYS A 158 4.68 3.94 -20.90
CA LYS A 158 6.12 3.98 -20.65
C LYS A 158 6.80 5.08 -21.48
N ASN A 159 7.86 5.66 -20.89
CA ASN A 159 8.68 6.69 -21.51
C ASN A 159 7.94 7.97 -21.93
N LYS A 160 6.76 8.23 -21.38
CA LYS A 160 6.02 9.49 -21.58
C LYS A 160 6.38 10.48 -20.47
N ALA A 161 6.91 11.65 -20.85
CA ALA A 161 7.41 12.64 -19.89
C ALA A 161 6.32 13.15 -18.91
N ASN A 162 5.11 13.36 -19.44
CA ASN A 162 3.98 13.92 -18.70
C ASN A 162 3.08 12.86 -18.04
N VAL A 163 3.53 11.61 -17.99
CA VAL A 163 2.82 10.50 -17.32
C VAL A 163 3.59 10.08 -16.08
N LYS A 164 2.94 10.11 -14.94
CA LYS A 164 3.54 9.72 -13.66
C LYS A 164 2.64 8.75 -12.91
N HIS A 165 3.26 7.78 -12.23
CA HIS A 165 2.52 6.94 -11.32
C HIS A 165 2.45 7.64 -9.94
N ILE A 166 1.24 7.70 -9.35
CA ILE A 166 0.99 8.42 -8.08
C ILE A 166 1.89 7.95 -6.92
N PHE A 167 2.37 6.72 -6.96
CA PHE A 167 3.26 6.14 -5.96
C PHE A 167 4.72 6.05 -6.40
N ALA A 168 5.10 6.64 -7.53
CA ALA A 168 6.49 6.73 -7.94
C ALA A 168 7.26 7.77 -7.11
N ASP A 169 8.59 7.59 -7.02
CA ASP A 169 9.46 8.49 -6.25
C ASP A 169 9.54 9.88 -6.89
N ASN A 170 9.38 9.97 -8.20
CA ASN A 170 9.38 11.23 -8.97
C ASN A 170 8.00 11.90 -9.09
N TYR A 171 7.01 11.49 -8.29
CA TYR A 171 5.74 12.19 -8.18
C TYR A 171 5.89 13.43 -7.29
N HIS A 172 5.34 14.55 -7.74
CA HIS A 172 5.23 15.80 -7.01
C HIS A 172 3.78 16.31 -7.01
N ALA A 173 3.28 16.77 -5.87
CA ALA A 173 1.90 17.23 -5.72
C ALA A 173 1.54 18.44 -6.62
N SER A 174 2.53 19.20 -7.10
CA SER A 174 2.31 20.26 -8.08
C SER A 174 1.72 19.79 -9.41
N LEU A 175 1.88 18.49 -9.76
CA LEU A 175 1.29 17.90 -10.96
C LEU A 175 -0.24 17.84 -10.89
N ASP A 176 -0.81 17.80 -9.68
CA ASP A 176 -2.26 17.67 -9.48
C ASP A 176 -3.03 18.84 -10.10
N LYS A 177 -2.46 20.05 -10.08
CA LYS A 177 -3.11 21.26 -10.61
C LYS A 177 -3.43 21.19 -12.11
N ASP A 178 -2.56 20.53 -12.87
CA ASP A 178 -2.67 20.40 -14.32
C ASP A 178 -3.14 19.01 -14.76
N THR A 179 -3.47 18.14 -13.80
CA THR A 179 -3.92 16.77 -14.09
C THR A 179 -5.43 16.73 -14.25
N GLN A 180 -5.88 16.31 -15.42
CA GLN A 180 -7.29 16.04 -15.74
C GLN A 180 -7.56 14.55 -15.96
N HIS A 181 -6.53 13.74 -16.13
CA HIS A 181 -6.64 12.33 -16.47
C HIS A 181 -6.04 11.43 -15.40
N VAL A 182 -6.86 10.55 -14.84
CA VAL A 182 -6.47 9.49 -13.91
C VAL A 182 -6.70 8.14 -14.57
N VAL A 183 -5.72 7.25 -14.50
CA VAL A 183 -5.82 5.89 -15.05
C VAL A 183 -5.74 4.87 -13.92
N GLY A 184 -6.78 4.05 -13.78
CA GLY A 184 -6.87 2.99 -12.80
C GLY A 184 -8.31 2.67 -12.40
N SER A 185 -8.57 1.44 -11.94
CA SER A 185 -9.93 0.97 -11.60
C SER A 185 -10.17 0.81 -10.10
N GLY A 186 -9.12 0.88 -9.28
CA GLY A 186 -9.20 0.56 -7.85
C GLY A 186 -9.41 1.76 -6.93
N ILE A 187 -9.35 1.47 -5.63
CA ILE A 187 -9.55 2.45 -4.55
C ILE A 187 -8.58 3.65 -4.64
N SER A 188 -7.34 3.44 -5.06
CA SER A 188 -6.35 4.53 -5.20
C SER A 188 -6.75 5.51 -6.30
N ALA A 189 -7.22 5.00 -7.45
CA ALA A 189 -7.73 5.83 -8.54
C ALA A 189 -8.98 6.61 -8.10
N ALA A 190 -9.91 5.97 -7.39
CA ALA A 190 -11.11 6.61 -6.88
C ALA A 190 -10.78 7.75 -5.89
N HIS A 191 -9.89 7.53 -4.93
CA HIS A 191 -9.47 8.58 -4.00
C HIS A 191 -8.74 9.72 -4.69
N LEU A 192 -7.80 9.40 -5.60
CA LEU A 192 -7.07 10.42 -6.37
C LEU A 192 -8.03 11.28 -7.21
N THR A 193 -8.97 10.65 -7.92
CA THR A 193 -10.00 11.36 -8.70
C THR A 193 -10.81 12.30 -7.80
N LEU A 194 -11.27 11.82 -6.64
CA LEU A 194 -12.02 12.65 -5.68
C LEU A 194 -11.17 13.78 -5.11
N LYS A 195 -9.87 13.56 -4.88
CA LYS A 195 -8.92 14.59 -4.45
C LYS A 195 -8.88 15.73 -5.48
N LEU A 196 -8.62 15.39 -6.75
CA LEU A 196 -8.55 16.39 -7.84
C LEU A 196 -9.86 17.16 -8.00
N LEU A 197 -11.01 16.47 -7.93
CA LEU A 197 -12.33 17.11 -8.01
C LEU A 197 -12.63 18.06 -6.84
N ASN A 198 -12.12 17.77 -5.65
CA ASN A 198 -12.30 18.62 -4.47
C ASN A 198 -11.35 19.83 -4.47
N GLU A 199 -10.10 19.65 -4.91
CA GLU A 199 -9.08 20.69 -4.92
C GLU A 199 -9.29 21.69 -6.08
N HIS A 200 -9.91 21.25 -7.20
CA HIS A 200 -10.08 22.04 -8.42
C HIS A 200 -11.56 22.15 -8.82
N ASN A 201 -12.28 23.10 -8.20
CA ASN A 201 -13.75 23.21 -8.28
C ASN A 201 -14.36 23.38 -9.68
N HIS A 202 -13.60 23.75 -10.70
CA HIS A 202 -14.12 24.00 -12.06
C HIS A 202 -13.54 23.06 -13.12
N GLN A 203 -12.67 22.12 -12.73
CA GLN A 203 -12.00 21.25 -13.68
C GLN A 203 -12.82 19.98 -13.94
N LEU A 204 -12.94 19.62 -15.22
CA LEU A 204 -13.43 18.32 -15.65
C LEU A 204 -12.32 17.28 -15.45
N VAL A 205 -12.63 16.17 -14.79
CA VAL A 205 -11.70 15.05 -14.60
C VAL A 205 -12.15 13.84 -15.39
N HIS A 206 -11.22 13.16 -16.03
CA HIS A 206 -11.42 11.91 -16.76
C HIS A 206 -10.82 10.74 -15.98
N LEU A 207 -11.62 9.76 -15.61
CA LEU A 207 -11.18 8.52 -14.98
C LEU A 207 -11.22 7.39 -16.03
N TRP A 208 -10.04 6.86 -16.35
CA TRP A 208 -9.87 5.77 -17.31
C TRP A 208 -9.74 4.44 -16.58
N MET A 209 -10.65 3.53 -16.85
CA MET A 209 -10.73 2.21 -16.21
C MET A 209 -10.63 1.11 -17.28
N ASN A 210 -9.88 0.06 -16.98
CA ASN A 210 -9.74 -1.11 -17.85
C ASN A 210 -10.84 -2.15 -17.64
N LYS A 211 -11.76 -1.91 -16.70
CA LYS A 211 -12.90 -2.77 -16.38
C LYS A 211 -14.05 -1.96 -15.80
N ALA A 212 -15.24 -2.54 -15.75
CA ALA A 212 -16.38 -1.97 -15.03
C ALA A 212 -16.06 -1.80 -13.53
N ILE A 213 -16.76 -0.86 -12.89
CA ILE A 213 -16.62 -0.63 -11.44
C ILE A 213 -17.10 -1.87 -10.69
N GLU A 214 -16.22 -2.44 -9.89
CA GLU A 214 -16.52 -3.52 -8.95
C GLU A 214 -16.60 -2.95 -7.54
N ILE A 215 -17.66 -3.34 -6.82
CA ILE A 215 -17.95 -2.81 -5.48
C ILE A 215 -17.72 -3.90 -4.45
N HIS A 216 -16.67 -3.70 -3.63
CA HIS A 216 -16.37 -4.54 -2.49
C HIS A 216 -15.83 -3.67 -1.35
N ASP A 217 -16.31 -3.88 -0.13
CA ASP A 217 -15.85 -3.10 1.03
C ASP A 217 -14.37 -3.35 1.34
N PHE A 218 -13.91 -4.57 1.13
CA PHE A 218 -12.51 -4.98 1.34
C PHE A 218 -11.90 -5.62 0.08
N ASP A 219 -10.58 -5.68 0.04
CA ASP A 219 -9.83 -6.38 -1.01
C ASP A 219 -9.96 -7.90 -0.92
N ALA A 220 -10.27 -8.41 0.26
CA ALA A 220 -10.61 -9.82 0.53
C ALA A 220 -11.54 -9.90 1.75
N ASP A 221 -12.22 -11.04 1.93
CA ASP A 221 -13.12 -11.27 3.05
C ASP A 221 -12.41 -11.04 4.40
N PRO A 222 -13.00 -10.28 5.35
CA PRO A 222 -12.41 -10.07 6.68
C PRO A 222 -12.15 -11.34 7.48
N GLY A 223 -12.78 -12.46 7.15
CA GLY A 223 -12.52 -13.77 7.74
C GLY A 223 -11.07 -14.25 7.60
N TRP A 224 -10.30 -13.67 6.67
CA TRP A 224 -8.86 -13.91 6.52
C TRP A 224 -8.03 -13.33 7.67
N LEU A 225 -8.59 -12.46 8.52
CA LEU A 225 -7.94 -11.95 9.73
C LEU A 225 -8.06 -12.90 10.92
N GLY A 226 -8.68 -14.05 10.75
CA GLY A 226 -8.97 -14.97 11.84
C GLY A 226 -8.96 -16.44 11.41
N PRO A 227 -9.20 -17.36 12.36
CA PRO A 227 -9.07 -18.79 12.14
C PRO A 227 -10.04 -19.36 11.09
N LYS A 228 -11.17 -18.68 10.84
CA LYS A 228 -12.21 -19.17 9.90
C LYS A 228 -11.65 -19.49 8.51
N LYS A 229 -10.93 -18.56 7.90
CA LYS A 229 -10.31 -18.73 6.57
C LYS A 229 -8.90 -19.32 6.66
N LEU A 230 -8.12 -18.93 7.70
CA LEU A 230 -6.74 -19.40 7.87
C LEU A 230 -6.66 -20.90 8.14
N ASN A 231 -7.59 -21.49 8.91
CA ASN A 231 -7.62 -22.95 9.14
C ASN A 231 -7.91 -23.71 7.83
N TYR A 232 -8.83 -23.18 7.00
CA TYR A 232 -9.09 -23.76 5.68
C TYR A 232 -7.84 -23.68 4.80
N LEU A 233 -7.17 -22.52 4.70
CA LEU A 233 -5.93 -22.38 3.93
C LEU A 233 -4.85 -23.36 4.43
N ALA A 234 -4.71 -23.53 5.75
CA ALA A 234 -3.75 -24.44 6.35
C ALA A 234 -4.04 -25.92 6.03
N SER A 235 -5.31 -26.31 5.83
CA SER A 235 -5.70 -27.67 5.47
C SER A 235 -5.38 -28.06 4.02
N ILE A 236 -5.12 -27.08 3.15
CA ILE A 236 -4.73 -27.32 1.76
C ILE A 236 -3.24 -27.70 1.71
N SER A 237 -2.91 -28.89 1.23
CA SER A 237 -1.52 -29.39 1.15
C SER A 237 -0.71 -28.73 0.04
N SER A 238 -1.32 -28.51 -1.14
CA SER A 238 -0.66 -27.96 -2.31
C SER A 238 -0.39 -26.46 -2.19
N SER A 239 0.85 -26.04 -2.39
CA SER A 239 1.22 -24.62 -2.44
C SER A 239 0.54 -23.87 -3.57
N ASP A 240 0.42 -24.49 -4.74
CA ASP A 240 -0.23 -23.87 -5.91
C ASP A 240 -1.73 -23.67 -5.66
N ALA A 241 -2.40 -24.65 -5.02
CA ALA A 241 -3.80 -24.54 -4.64
C ALA A 241 -4.02 -23.42 -3.59
N ARG A 242 -3.08 -23.26 -2.63
CA ARG A 242 -3.11 -22.14 -1.69
C ARG A 242 -2.95 -20.79 -2.40
N MET A 243 -2.00 -20.69 -3.32
CA MET A 243 -1.77 -19.46 -4.09
C MET A 243 -2.99 -19.10 -4.93
N LYS A 244 -3.55 -20.08 -5.65
CA LYS A 244 -4.76 -19.88 -6.44
C LYS A 244 -5.94 -19.41 -5.57
N LEU A 245 -6.16 -20.04 -4.41
CA LEU A 245 -7.21 -19.60 -3.49
C LEU A 245 -7.02 -18.14 -3.03
N ILE A 246 -5.79 -17.72 -2.73
CA ILE A 246 -5.48 -16.35 -2.33
C ILE A 246 -5.76 -15.37 -3.48
N GLU A 247 -5.44 -15.74 -4.72
CA GLU A 247 -5.69 -14.92 -5.90
C GLU A 247 -7.21 -14.81 -6.19
N ASP A 248 -7.92 -15.92 -6.14
CA ASP A 248 -9.37 -15.98 -6.40
C ASP A 248 -10.20 -15.21 -5.35
N GLU A 249 -9.74 -15.13 -4.11
CA GLU A 249 -10.40 -14.41 -3.02
C GLU A 249 -10.16 -12.89 -3.06
N ARG A 250 -9.27 -12.40 -3.91
CA ARG A 250 -8.94 -10.97 -3.98
C ARG A 250 -9.82 -10.22 -4.98
N HIS A 251 -10.34 -9.11 -4.53
CA HIS A 251 -11.14 -8.17 -5.33
C HIS A 251 -10.26 -7.02 -5.84
N SER A 252 -9.19 -7.37 -6.55
CA SER A 252 -8.22 -6.40 -7.06
C SER A 252 -8.86 -5.38 -7.99
N GLY A 253 -8.58 -4.09 -7.78
CA GLY A 253 -9.15 -3.02 -8.60
C GLY A 253 -10.61 -2.70 -8.29
N SER A 254 -11.15 -3.16 -7.16
CA SER A 254 -12.48 -2.80 -6.67
C SER A 254 -12.42 -1.61 -5.69
N MET A 255 -13.57 -1.04 -5.38
CA MET A 255 -13.72 0.06 -4.42
C MET A 255 -14.96 -0.12 -3.52
N PRO A 256 -14.98 0.47 -2.32
CA PRO A 256 -16.17 0.47 -1.47
C PRO A 256 -17.33 1.28 -2.07
N MET A 257 -18.57 0.92 -1.69
CA MET A 257 -19.80 1.56 -2.19
C MET A 257 -19.80 3.08 -1.99
N GLU A 258 -19.30 3.60 -0.87
CA GLU A 258 -19.30 5.04 -0.63
C GLU A 258 -18.42 5.83 -1.62
N LEU A 259 -17.31 5.25 -2.07
CA LEU A 259 -16.48 5.89 -3.10
C LEU A 259 -17.20 5.92 -4.45
N PHE A 260 -17.83 4.81 -4.81
CA PHE A 260 -18.67 4.76 -6.03
C PHE A 260 -19.78 5.82 -5.98
N LEU A 261 -20.51 5.93 -4.87
CA LEU A 261 -21.58 6.94 -4.74
C LEU A 261 -21.05 8.37 -4.82
N ARG A 262 -19.87 8.64 -4.26
CA ARG A 262 -19.21 9.95 -4.37
C ARG A 262 -18.81 10.25 -5.81
N LEU A 263 -18.20 9.30 -6.53
CA LEU A 263 -17.87 9.46 -7.95
C LEU A 263 -19.13 9.69 -8.78
N LYS A 264 -20.19 8.92 -8.53
CA LYS A 264 -21.49 9.06 -9.23
C LYS A 264 -22.07 10.48 -9.12
N LYS A 265 -21.95 11.13 -7.95
CA LYS A 265 -22.39 12.53 -7.80
C LYS A 265 -21.62 13.48 -8.73
N TYR A 266 -20.31 13.27 -8.89
CA TYR A 266 -19.51 14.08 -9.80
C TYR A 266 -19.80 13.79 -11.29
N VAL A 267 -20.13 12.54 -11.62
CA VAL A 267 -20.64 12.21 -12.98
C VAL A 267 -21.95 12.94 -13.25
N GLN A 268 -22.90 12.91 -12.30
CA GLN A 268 -24.21 13.60 -12.44
C GLN A 268 -24.08 15.11 -12.55
N SER A 269 -23.08 15.72 -11.92
CA SER A 269 -22.81 17.16 -12.02
C SER A 269 -21.99 17.55 -13.27
N GLY A 270 -21.64 16.60 -14.14
CA GLY A 270 -20.84 16.85 -15.34
C GLY A 270 -19.36 17.13 -15.08
N ARG A 271 -18.88 16.94 -13.84
CA ARG A 271 -17.48 17.21 -13.46
C ARG A 271 -16.56 15.99 -13.55
N LEU A 272 -17.11 14.81 -13.76
CA LEU A 272 -16.36 13.55 -13.92
C LEU A 272 -16.89 12.80 -15.13
N VAL A 273 -15.98 12.39 -16.01
CA VAL A 273 -16.27 11.41 -17.07
C VAL A 273 -15.52 10.12 -16.75
N ILE A 274 -16.24 9.01 -16.69
CA ILE A 274 -15.65 7.68 -16.49
C ILE A 274 -15.61 6.98 -17.85
N HIS A 275 -14.41 6.60 -18.28
CA HIS A 275 -14.16 5.86 -19.51
C HIS A 275 -13.87 4.40 -19.16
N THR A 276 -14.60 3.48 -19.78
CA THR A 276 -14.36 2.03 -19.70
C THR A 276 -13.87 1.44 -21.01
N SER A 277 -13.74 2.29 -22.04
CA SER A 277 -13.14 1.91 -23.32
C SER A 277 -11.63 1.76 -23.20
N GLN A 278 -11.07 0.89 -24.02
CA GLN A 278 -9.63 0.71 -24.11
C GLN A 278 -8.96 2.01 -24.59
N ILE A 279 -7.80 2.31 -24.04
CA ILE A 279 -6.91 3.33 -24.59
C ILE A 279 -6.12 2.67 -25.71
N ASP A 280 -6.26 3.22 -26.93
CA ASP A 280 -5.65 2.68 -28.13
C ASP A 280 -4.19 3.15 -28.28
N ASP A 281 -3.94 4.45 -27.98
CA ASP A 281 -2.60 5.05 -27.99
C ASP A 281 -2.52 6.26 -27.04
N VAL A 282 -1.29 6.63 -26.70
CA VAL A 282 -0.97 7.83 -25.92
C VAL A 282 0.19 8.55 -26.63
N THR A 283 -0.07 9.73 -27.17
CA THR A 283 0.94 10.62 -27.76
C THR A 283 1.55 11.54 -26.72
N GLU A 284 2.30 12.56 -27.09
CA GLU A 284 2.83 13.58 -26.15
C GLU A 284 1.74 14.49 -25.55
N SER A 285 0.58 14.62 -26.22
CA SER A 285 -0.47 15.56 -25.82
C SER A 285 -1.87 14.96 -25.80
N TYR A 286 -2.08 13.74 -26.32
CA TYR A 286 -3.39 13.15 -26.49
C TYR A 286 -3.45 11.71 -26.01
N ILE A 287 -4.52 11.36 -25.28
CA ILE A 287 -5.00 9.99 -25.14
C ILE A 287 -5.93 9.71 -26.32
N ILE A 288 -5.71 8.61 -27.02
CA ILE A 288 -6.54 8.17 -28.14
C ILE A 288 -7.36 6.95 -27.70
N SER A 289 -8.68 7.01 -27.84
CA SER A 289 -9.58 5.91 -27.48
C SER A 289 -10.81 5.94 -28.38
N ALA A 290 -11.14 4.82 -29.02
CA ALA A 290 -12.27 4.67 -29.93
C ALA A 290 -12.33 5.78 -31.00
N GLY A 291 -11.17 6.13 -31.58
CA GLY A 291 -11.05 7.17 -32.62
C GLY A 291 -11.21 8.61 -32.12
N LYS A 292 -11.33 8.83 -30.83
CA LYS A 292 -11.42 10.17 -30.21
C LYS A 292 -10.10 10.56 -29.58
N TYR A 293 -9.79 11.86 -29.59
CA TYR A 293 -8.57 12.46 -29.04
C TYR A 293 -8.93 13.26 -27.79
N PHE A 294 -8.26 12.96 -26.69
CA PHE A 294 -8.44 13.65 -25.40
C PHE A 294 -7.12 14.32 -25.03
N GLU A 295 -7.10 15.65 -25.11
CA GLU A 295 -5.91 16.44 -24.79
C GLU A 295 -5.56 16.32 -23.30
N TYR A 296 -4.26 16.26 -22.98
CA TYR A 296 -3.80 16.25 -21.59
C TYR A 296 -2.50 17.04 -21.41
N LYS A 297 -2.32 17.61 -20.23
CA LYS A 297 -1.03 18.14 -19.75
C LYS A 297 -0.29 17.10 -18.94
N HIS A 298 -0.98 16.47 -17.99
CA HIS A 298 -0.44 15.38 -17.16
C HIS A 298 -1.46 14.25 -17.02
N ILE A 299 -0.94 13.03 -16.97
CA ILE A 299 -1.70 11.82 -16.64
C ILE A 299 -1.14 11.25 -15.33
N LEU A 300 -2.00 10.96 -14.35
CA LEU A 300 -1.64 10.25 -13.14
C LEU A 300 -2.13 8.80 -13.19
N LEU A 301 -1.19 7.88 -13.11
CA LEU A 301 -1.47 6.45 -13.06
C LEU A 301 -1.67 6.01 -11.61
N ALA A 302 -2.76 5.31 -11.36
CA ALA A 302 -3.08 4.59 -10.12
C ALA A 302 -3.36 3.11 -10.44
N THR A 303 -2.50 2.53 -11.26
CA THR A 303 -2.61 1.19 -11.86
C THR A 303 -2.11 0.07 -10.97
N GLY A 304 -1.73 0.40 -9.73
CA GLY A 304 -1.24 -0.57 -8.75
C GLY A 304 0.25 -0.85 -8.87
N PHE A 305 0.65 -2.07 -8.53
CA PHE A 305 2.05 -2.47 -8.42
C PHE A 305 2.28 -3.81 -9.08
N TYR A 306 3.52 -4.06 -9.49
CA TYR A 306 3.97 -5.42 -9.81
C TYR A 306 3.92 -6.28 -8.54
N THR A 307 3.26 -7.44 -8.63
CA THR A 307 3.05 -8.36 -7.49
C THR A 307 4.06 -9.51 -7.44
N GLN A 308 5.05 -9.51 -8.31
CA GLN A 308 6.03 -10.61 -8.43
C GLN A 308 7.07 -10.56 -7.31
N MET A 309 6.76 -11.15 -6.16
CA MET A 309 7.67 -11.21 -5.01
C MET A 309 8.97 -11.97 -5.33
N LEU A 310 8.87 -13.08 -6.07
CA LEU A 310 10.00 -13.95 -6.41
C LEU A 310 11.04 -13.28 -7.33
N THR A 311 10.65 -12.25 -8.07
CA THR A 311 11.56 -11.48 -8.94
C THR A 311 12.27 -10.35 -8.22
N GLN A 312 11.92 -10.05 -6.97
CA GLN A 312 12.64 -9.06 -6.18
C GLN A 312 14.09 -9.54 -5.97
N PRO A 313 15.10 -8.67 -6.23
CA PRO A 313 16.52 -9.09 -6.20
C PRO A 313 16.92 -9.77 -4.89
N LEU A 314 16.44 -9.26 -3.76
CA LEU A 314 16.71 -9.82 -2.44
C LEU A 314 16.19 -11.26 -2.31
N ILE A 315 14.95 -11.52 -2.73
CA ILE A 315 14.32 -12.84 -2.65
C ILE A 315 14.93 -13.80 -3.67
N LYS A 316 15.12 -13.33 -4.92
CA LYS A 316 15.74 -14.12 -5.98
C LYS A 316 17.13 -14.61 -5.59
N ASN A 317 17.94 -13.75 -4.96
CA ASN A 317 19.27 -14.11 -4.51
C ASN A 317 19.29 -15.15 -3.38
N LEU A 318 18.25 -15.16 -2.54
CA LEU A 318 18.10 -16.18 -1.48
C LEU A 318 17.74 -17.56 -2.07
N ILE A 319 16.78 -17.59 -3.01
CA ILE A 319 16.33 -18.85 -3.65
C ILE A 319 17.41 -19.49 -4.50
N GLN A 320 18.25 -18.70 -5.17
CA GLN A 320 19.33 -19.23 -6.04
C GLN A 320 20.51 -19.83 -5.27
N LYS A 321 20.56 -19.67 -3.94
CA LYS A 321 21.68 -20.14 -3.08
C LYS A 321 21.34 -21.36 -2.24
N GLU A 322 20.09 -21.84 -2.30
CA GLU A 322 19.67 -23.15 -1.78
C GLU A 322 19.78 -24.22 -2.87
#